data_6cfc4b3358f75c2b8619683657bb90cd
#
_entry.id   6cfc4b3358f75c2b8619683657bb90cd
#
_cell.length_a   1.000
_cell.length_b   1.000
_cell.length_c   1.000
_cell.angle_alpha   90.00
_cell.angle_beta   90.00
_cell.angle_gamma   90.00
#
_symmetry.space_group_name_H-M   'P 1'
#
loop_
_entity.id
_entity.type
_entity.pdbx_description
1 polymer ?
#
loop_
_entity_poly.entity_id
_entity_poly.type
_entity_poly.pdbx_seq_one_letter_code
_entity_poly.pdbx_strand_id
1 'polypeptide(L)'
;MLSGIKSKTDPQDPYLILFVGINGTGKTTTVAKMANLLQKNKISVVVAAADTFRAGAIEQLREHINNLNLKLIAQNYGSDPAAVAHDALLYAKSHKVDCVLIDSAGRMQTNKNLMEQIEKITKVVNPDLKIFVGDSLAGNDTVSQAREFHEHTTFDGAILTKSDADARGGAALSIVAITKKPVICVGTGQDYDDLELFSKEAFIERVFGKPEPTPEPIPEPIPEPIAEPVIAKTYETETKPTEKIPDFFLEKEKELRSQSQPESVAAKTYETETKPTEKIPDFFLEKEKELHPQAESE
;
A
#
# COMPACT_ATOMS: atom_id res chain seq x y z
N MET A 1 -12.62 10.91 -2.47
CA MET A 1 -12.01 11.36 -3.73
C MET A 1 -13.06 11.94 -4.69
N LEU A 2 -13.95 11.16 -5.29
CA LEU A 2 -14.96 11.69 -6.26
C LEU A 2 -15.80 12.85 -5.70
N SER A 3 -16.21 12.78 -4.44
CA SER A 3 -16.92 13.90 -3.77
C SER A 3 -16.05 15.15 -3.64
N GLY A 4 -14.76 15.00 -3.33
CA GLY A 4 -13.82 16.10 -3.26
C GLY A 4 -13.64 16.83 -4.60
N ILE A 5 -13.53 16.08 -5.70
CA ILE A 5 -13.44 16.66 -7.05
C ILE A 5 -14.74 17.43 -7.38
N LYS A 6 -15.90 16.84 -7.09
CA LYS A 6 -17.20 17.48 -7.34
C LYS A 6 -17.51 18.65 -6.41
N SER A 7 -16.88 18.72 -5.24
CA SER A 7 -17.09 19.83 -4.28
C SER A 7 -16.19 21.05 -4.57
N LYS A 8 -15.13 20.87 -5.37
CA LYS A 8 -14.28 21.98 -5.83
C LYS A 8 -15.04 22.70 -6.95
N THR A 9 -15.84 23.68 -6.58
CA THR A 9 -16.84 24.34 -7.45
C THR A 9 -16.29 25.47 -8.31
N ASP A 10 -15.01 25.81 -8.16
CA ASP A 10 -14.41 26.87 -8.99
C ASP A 10 -13.90 26.28 -10.32
N PRO A 11 -14.55 26.58 -11.47
CA PRO A 11 -14.08 26.11 -12.78
C PRO A 11 -12.69 26.64 -13.15
N GLN A 12 -12.17 27.64 -12.41
CA GLN A 12 -10.84 28.21 -12.62
C GLN A 12 -9.77 27.51 -11.77
N ASP A 13 -10.16 26.59 -10.88
CA ASP A 13 -9.25 25.89 -9.99
C ASP A 13 -9.46 24.36 -10.10
N PRO A 14 -8.85 23.70 -11.09
CA PRO A 14 -9.02 22.26 -11.30
C PRO A 14 -8.50 21.45 -10.10
N TYR A 15 -9.07 20.28 -9.88
CA TYR A 15 -8.59 19.33 -8.85
C TYR A 15 -7.33 18.59 -9.35
N LEU A 16 -6.23 18.68 -8.62
CA LEU A 16 -4.96 18.12 -9.02
C LEU A 16 -4.63 16.84 -8.24
N ILE A 17 -4.36 15.75 -8.98
CA ILE A 17 -3.95 14.46 -8.39
C ILE A 17 -2.53 14.13 -8.89
N LEU A 18 -1.59 14.01 -7.95
CA LEU A 18 -0.22 13.57 -8.22
C LEU A 18 -0.04 12.11 -7.85
N PHE A 19 0.38 11.29 -8.82
CA PHE A 19 0.69 9.87 -8.60
C PHE A 19 2.18 9.70 -8.34
N VAL A 20 2.51 9.04 -7.21
CA VAL A 20 3.89 8.77 -6.79
C VAL A 20 4.08 7.27 -6.54
N GLY A 21 5.32 6.80 -6.59
CA GLY A 21 5.67 5.38 -6.41
C GLY A 21 6.82 4.98 -7.32
N ILE A 22 7.39 3.79 -7.12
CA ILE A 22 8.54 3.30 -7.90
C ILE A 22 8.16 2.80 -9.31
N ASN A 23 9.16 2.52 -10.12
CA ASN A 23 8.95 1.89 -11.43
C ASN A 23 8.42 0.46 -11.28
N GLY A 24 7.54 0.05 -12.19
CA GLY A 24 6.97 -1.29 -12.23
C GLY A 24 5.74 -1.50 -11.33
N THR A 25 5.39 -0.52 -10.47
CA THR A 25 4.17 -0.60 -9.63
C THR A 25 2.88 -0.32 -10.40
N GLY A 26 2.93 -0.03 -11.69
CA GLY A 26 1.73 0.22 -12.48
C GLY A 26 1.19 1.67 -12.41
N LYS A 27 2.01 2.68 -12.04
CA LYS A 27 1.58 4.09 -11.98
C LYS A 27 0.89 4.56 -13.27
N THR A 28 1.59 4.49 -14.39
CA THR A 28 1.10 4.96 -15.70
C THR A 28 -0.25 4.30 -16.07
N THR A 29 -0.35 2.98 -15.88
CA THR A 29 -1.61 2.25 -16.08
C THR A 29 -2.70 2.69 -15.10
N THR A 30 -2.34 2.93 -13.85
CA THR A 30 -3.28 3.42 -12.82
C THR A 30 -3.79 4.82 -13.14
N VAL A 31 -2.93 5.71 -13.64
CA VAL A 31 -3.33 7.04 -14.14
C VAL A 31 -4.38 6.91 -15.25
N ALA A 32 -4.16 6.03 -16.21
CA ALA A 32 -5.12 5.79 -17.30
C ALA A 32 -6.45 5.21 -16.79
N LYS A 33 -6.41 4.23 -15.87
CA LYS A 33 -7.61 3.67 -15.22
C LYS A 33 -8.38 4.72 -14.42
N MET A 34 -7.66 5.57 -13.69
CA MET A 34 -8.26 6.68 -12.96
C MET A 34 -8.91 7.69 -13.91
N ALA A 35 -8.27 8.01 -15.04
CA ALA A 35 -8.82 8.87 -16.06
C ALA A 35 -10.13 8.33 -16.62
N ASN A 36 -10.17 7.02 -16.93
CA ASN A 36 -11.38 6.31 -17.37
C ASN A 36 -12.50 6.35 -16.32
N LEU A 37 -12.16 6.09 -15.05
CA LEU A 37 -13.11 6.15 -13.93
C LEU A 37 -13.72 7.55 -13.77
N LEU A 38 -12.90 8.60 -13.86
CA LEU A 38 -13.36 9.99 -13.76
C LEU A 38 -14.25 10.36 -14.96
N GLN A 39 -13.85 10.00 -16.18
CA GLN A 39 -14.63 10.24 -17.39
C GLN A 39 -16.02 9.57 -17.33
N LYS A 40 -16.10 8.33 -16.85
CA LYS A 40 -17.38 7.62 -16.62
C LYS A 40 -18.27 8.34 -15.60
N ASN A 41 -17.65 9.06 -14.65
CA ASN A 41 -18.36 9.90 -13.68
C ASN A 41 -18.64 11.32 -14.17
N LYS A 42 -18.47 11.59 -15.48
CA LYS A 42 -18.71 12.87 -16.14
C LYS A 42 -17.81 13.99 -15.60
N ILE A 43 -16.60 13.67 -15.17
CA ILE A 43 -15.56 14.60 -14.76
C ILE A 43 -14.60 14.73 -15.93
N SER A 44 -14.38 15.96 -16.41
CA SER A 44 -13.42 16.22 -17.47
C SER A 44 -11.98 16.12 -16.95
N VAL A 45 -11.09 15.52 -17.75
CA VAL A 45 -9.73 15.17 -17.33
C VAL A 45 -8.69 15.60 -18.36
N VAL A 46 -7.58 16.11 -17.87
CA VAL A 46 -6.33 16.26 -18.63
C VAL A 46 -5.22 15.52 -17.87
N VAL A 47 -4.28 14.92 -18.63
CA VAL A 47 -3.19 14.12 -18.04
C VAL A 47 -1.86 14.77 -18.37
N ALA A 48 -0.96 14.86 -17.38
CA ALA A 48 0.40 15.37 -17.50
C ALA A 48 1.42 14.22 -17.45
N ALA A 49 2.25 14.11 -18.51
CA ALA A 49 3.35 13.14 -18.58
C ALA A 49 4.61 13.71 -17.90
N ALA A 50 4.67 13.65 -16.56
CA ALA A 50 5.77 14.17 -15.78
C ALA A 50 6.90 13.14 -15.50
N ASP A 51 6.86 11.91 -16.06
CA ASP A 51 8.00 10.99 -16.16
C ASP A 51 8.83 11.34 -17.43
N THR A 52 9.44 12.50 -17.44
CA THR A 52 10.11 13.07 -18.62
C THR A 52 11.45 12.43 -18.95
N PHE A 53 12.04 11.67 -18.02
CA PHE A 53 13.33 10.99 -18.21
C PHE A 53 13.21 9.54 -18.67
N ARG A 54 12.01 9.13 -19.07
CA ARG A 54 11.73 7.83 -19.69
C ARG A 54 10.91 8.02 -20.96
N ALA A 55 11.60 8.04 -22.11
CA ALA A 55 10.93 8.21 -23.41
C ALA A 55 9.79 7.20 -23.61
N GLY A 56 10.02 5.91 -23.28
CA GLY A 56 8.99 4.89 -23.34
C GLY A 56 7.81 5.10 -22.39
N ALA A 57 7.97 5.81 -21.27
CA ALA A 57 6.85 6.12 -20.36
C ALA A 57 5.92 7.17 -20.97
N ILE A 58 6.47 8.19 -21.61
CA ILE A 58 5.69 9.21 -22.30
C ILE A 58 4.87 8.59 -23.42
N GLU A 59 5.48 7.72 -24.23
CA GLU A 59 4.79 7.05 -25.33
C GLU A 59 3.73 6.05 -24.83
N GLN A 60 4.03 5.27 -23.80
CA GLN A 60 3.05 4.39 -23.16
C GLN A 60 1.84 5.16 -22.63
N LEU A 61 2.07 6.27 -21.92
CA LEU A 61 0.98 7.11 -21.43
C LEU A 61 0.20 7.74 -22.58
N ARG A 62 0.88 8.16 -23.65
CA ARG A 62 0.26 8.71 -24.87
C ARG A 62 -0.71 7.70 -25.50
N GLU A 63 -0.30 6.46 -25.63
CA GLU A 63 -1.15 5.39 -26.17
C GLU A 63 -2.42 5.21 -25.31
N HIS A 64 -2.27 5.10 -24.01
CA HIS A 64 -3.41 4.99 -23.10
C HIS A 64 -4.37 6.18 -23.20
N ILE A 65 -3.85 7.39 -23.23
CA ILE A 65 -4.66 8.61 -23.23
C ILE A 65 -5.34 8.83 -24.59
N ASN A 66 -4.69 8.45 -25.68
CA ASN A 66 -5.31 8.42 -27.03
C ASN A 66 -6.48 7.40 -27.09
N ASN A 67 -6.29 6.20 -26.53
CA ASN A 67 -7.34 5.18 -26.48
C ASN A 67 -8.58 5.66 -25.69
N LEU A 68 -8.38 6.51 -24.69
CA LEU A 68 -9.46 7.12 -23.91
C LEU A 68 -10.02 8.41 -24.52
N ASN A 69 -9.48 8.88 -25.66
CA ASN A 69 -9.82 10.17 -26.29
C ASN A 69 -9.69 11.37 -25.33
N LEU A 70 -8.64 11.35 -24.51
CA LEU A 70 -8.35 12.43 -23.56
C LEU A 70 -7.16 13.28 -24.02
N LYS A 71 -7.02 14.46 -23.40
CA LYS A 71 -5.88 15.35 -23.66
C LYS A 71 -4.68 14.96 -22.81
N LEU A 72 -3.53 14.74 -23.46
CA LEU A 72 -2.22 14.60 -22.84
C LEU A 72 -1.42 15.90 -22.98
N ILE A 73 -0.84 16.37 -21.88
CA ILE A 73 0.20 17.39 -21.86
C ILE A 73 1.54 16.70 -21.64
N ALA A 74 2.42 16.82 -22.61
CA ALA A 74 3.75 16.25 -22.58
C ALA A 74 4.73 17.20 -23.23
N GLN A 75 5.96 17.21 -22.76
CA GLN A 75 7.09 17.93 -23.36
C GLN A 75 8.14 16.94 -23.87
N ASN A 76 9.24 17.45 -24.39
CA ASN A 76 10.34 16.65 -24.89
C ASN A 76 11.01 15.85 -23.77
N TYR A 77 11.68 14.75 -24.14
CA TYR A 77 12.53 13.99 -23.24
C TYR A 77 13.51 14.89 -22.49
N GLY A 78 13.64 14.71 -21.17
CA GLY A 78 14.54 15.49 -20.33
C GLY A 78 14.02 16.85 -19.89
N SER A 79 12.79 17.24 -20.28
CA SER A 79 12.15 18.47 -19.78
C SER A 79 11.90 18.40 -18.27
N ASP A 80 11.73 19.56 -17.65
CA ASP A 80 11.43 19.65 -16.22
C ASP A 80 10.03 19.09 -15.91
N PRO A 81 9.91 18.04 -15.07
CA PRO A 81 8.62 17.47 -14.69
C PRO A 81 7.64 18.47 -14.09
N ALA A 82 8.15 19.44 -13.32
CA ALA A 82 7.33 20.49 -12.72
C ALA A 82 6.78 21.47 -13.77
N ALA A 83 7.52 21.75 -14.85
CA ALA A 83 7.02 22.55 -15.96
C ALA A 83 5.88 21.84 -16.70
N VAL A 84 6.01 20.52 -16.95
CA VAL A 84 4.93 19.72 -17.58
C VAL A 84 3.65 19.74 -16.73
N ALA A 85 3.79 19.58 -15.42
CA ALA A 85 2.66 19.63 -14.49
C ALA A 85 2.02 21.02 -14.47
N HIS A 86 2.82 22.10 -14.50
CA HIS A 86 2.34 23.47 -14.56
C HIS A 86 1.62 23.78 -15.87
N ASP A 87 2.14 23.31 -17.00
CA ASP A 87 1.48 23.49 -18.30
C ASP A 87 0.11 22.78 -18.33
N ALA A 88 0.00 21.59 -17.71
CA ALA A 88 -1.27 20.89 -17.59
C ALA A 88 -2.26 21.67 -16.72
N LEU A 89 -1.81 22.28 -15.63
CA LEU A 89 -2.62 23.17 -14.80
C LEU A 89 -3.12 24.38 -15.57
N LEU A 90 -2.24 25.06 -16.34
CA LEU A 90 -2.61 26.20 -17.17
C LEU A 90 -3.62 25.80 -18.26
N TYR A 91 -3.38 24.65 -18.90
CA TYR A 91 -4.32 24.10 -19.86
C TYR A 91 -5.70 23.84 -19.24
N ALA A 92 -5.72 23.19 -18.07
CA ALA A 92 -6.97 22.88 -17.37
C ALA A 92 -7.75 24.15 -17.00
N LYS A 93 -7.07 25.18 -16.49
CA LYS A 93 -7.68 26.48 -16.17
C LYS A 93 -8.28 27.15 -17.41
N SER A 94 -7.53 27.19 -18.53
CA SER A 94 -7.97 27.85 -19.76
C SER A 94 -9.14 27.13 -20.44
N HIS A 95 -9.24 25.81 -20.29
CA HIS A 95 -10.28 24.97 -20.92
C HIS A 95 -11.37 24.53 -19.94
N LYS A 96 -11.33 24.99 -18.67
CA LYS A 96 -12.29 24.65 -17.63
C LYS A 96 -12.41 23.13 -17.42
N VAL A 97 -11.25 22.45 -17.37
CA VAL A 97 -11.18 21.01 -17.09
C VAL A 97 -11.25 20.79 -15.60
N ASP A 98 -12.06 19.83 -15.15
CA ASP A 98 -12.33 19.60 -13.72
C ASP A 98 -11.13 18.99 -12.97
N CYS A 99 -10.34 18.13 -13.63
CA CYS A 99 -9.28 17.38 -12.98
C CYS A 99 -8.02 17.25 -13.82
N VAL A 100 -6.86 17.39 -13.17
CA VAL A 100 -5.52 17.15 -13.74
C VAL A 100 -4.93 15.93 -13.04
N LEU A 101 -4.54 14.90 -13.83
CA LEU A 101 -3.79 13.75 -13.34
C LEU A 101 -2.32 13.89 -13.73
N ILE A 102 -1.41 13.77 -12.79
CA ILE A 102 0.03 13.96 -13.00
C ILE A 102 0.75 12.63 -12.78
N ASP A 103 1.26 12.01 -13.86
CA ASP A 103 2.08 10.79 -13.80
C ASP A 103 3.55 11.17 -13.56
N SER A 104 4.08 10.91 -12.37
CA SER A 104 5.46 11.22 -12.02
C SER A 104 6.43 10.10 -12.33
N ALA A 105 7.72 10.42 -12.38
CA ALA A 105 8.79 9.44 -12.44
C ALA A 105 8.74 8.46 -11.26
N GLY A 106 9.34 7.27 -11.45
CA GLY A 106 9.42 6.23 -10.41
C GLY A 106 10.81 5.61 -10.29
N ARG A 107 11.87 6.29 -10.74
CA ARG A 107 13.23 5.74 -10.75
C ARG A 107 13.79 5.59 -9.34
N MET A 108 14.31 4.39 -9.06
CA MET A 108 15.00 4.07 -7.80
C MET A 108 16.50 4.43 -7.79
N GLN A 109 17.09 4.87 -8.90
CA GLN A 109 18.55 4.96 -9.03
C GLN A 109 19.22 5.98 -8.10
N THR A 110 18.48 6.91 -7.56
CA THR A 110 18.80 7.65 -6.33
C THR A 110 17.47 8.13 -5.77
N ASN A 111 17.03 7.56 -4.66
CA ASN A 111 15.80 7.98 -3.98
C ASN A 111 15.76 9.50 -3.77
N LYS A 112 16.90 10.12 -3.49
CA LYS A 112 17.02 11.56 -3.28
C LYS A 112 16.55 12.36 -4.48
N ASN A 113 17.04 12.07 -5.69
CA ASN A 113 16.67 12.82 -6.90
C ASN A 113 15.18 12.68 -7.25
N LEU A 114 14.61 11.50 -7.01
CA LEU A 114 13.18 11.26 -7.20
C LEU A 114 12.35 12.09 -6.23
N MET A 115 12.71 12.08 -4.94
CA MET A 115 12.01 12.84 -3.91
C MET A 115 12.10 14.34 -4.17
N GLU A 116 13.26 14.85 -4.56
CA GLU A 116 13.45 16.26 -4.95
C GLU A 116 12.57 16.65 -6.15
N GLN A 117 12.43 15.78 -7.15
CA GLN A 117 11.52 16.04 -8.30
C GLN A 117 10.05 16.08 -7.85
N ILE A 118 9.61 15.13 -7.04
CA ILE A 118 8.24 15.07 -6.51
C ILE A 118 7.97 16.30 -5.63
N GLU A 119 8.91 16.67 -4.78
CA GLU A 119 8.82 17.88 -3.96
C GLU A 119 8.73 19.14 -4.82
N LYS A 120 9.51 19.23 -5.91
CA LYS A 120 9.46 20.35 -6.86
C LYS A 120 8.10 20.44 -7.54
N ILE A 121 7.56 19.31 -8.06
CA ILE A 121 6.21 19.27 -8.63
C ILE A 121 5.20 19.75 -7.58
N THR A 122 5.27 19.22 -6.35
CA THR A 122 4.36 19.59 -5.26
C THR A 122 4.42 21.09 -4.94
N LYS A 123 5.60 21.68 -4.90
CA LYS A 123 5.77 23.13 -4.66
C LYS A 123 5.20 24.00 -5.80
N VAL A 124 5.31 23.55 -7.06
CA VAL A 124 4.89 24.31 -8.22
C VAL A 124 3.39 24.28 -8.43
N VAL A 125 2.75 23.10 -8.31
CA VAL A 125 1.32 22.95 -8.64
C VAL A 125 0.43 22.74 -7.42
N ASN A 126 0.98 22.52 -6.23
CA ASN A 126 0.26 22.30 -4.99
C ASN A 126 -0.92 21.32 -5.16
N PRO A 127 -0.68 20.02 -5.39
CA PRO A 127 -1.74 19.06 -5.68
C PRO A 127 -2.70 18.89 -4.51
N ASP A 128 -4.00 18.77 -4.81
CA ASP A 128 -5.05 18.52 -3.82
C ASP A 128 -4.97 17.12 -3.22
N LEU A 129 -4.42 16.16 -4.00
CA LEU A 129 -4.30 14.77 -3.58
C LEU A 129 -3.01 14.16 -4.13
N LYS A 130 -2.20 13.60 -3.24
CA LYS A 130 -1.03 12.79 -3.60
C LYS A 130 -1.33 11.33 -3.34
N ILE A 131 -1.24 10.49 -4.36
CA ILE A 131 -1.56 9.07 -4.31
C ILE A 131 -0.30 8.24 -4.48
N PHE A 132 0.01 7.42 -3.49
CA PHE A 132 1.05 6.39 -3.61
C PHE A 132 0.49 5.18 -4.38
N VAL A 133 1.20 4.75 -5.43
CA VAL A 133 0.87 3.54 -6.19
C VAL A 133 1.86 2.44 -5.87
N GLY A 134 1.37 1.39 -5.22
CA GLY A 134 2.15 0.23 -4.80
C GLY A 134 1.71 -1.06 -5.47
N ASP A 135 2.63 -2.03 -5.58
CA ASP A 135 2.36 -3.36 -6.11
C ASP A 135 2.01 -4.31 -4.95
N SER A 136 0.80 -4.86 -4.91
CA SER A 136 0.36 -5.77 -3.85
C SER A 136 1.24 -7.03 -3.75
N LEU A 137 1.81 -7.47 -4.87
CA LEU A 137 2.62 -8.71 -4.91
C LEU A 137 4.02 -8.52 -4.34
N ALA A 138 4.53 -7.29 -4.29
CA ALA A 138 5.86 -7.02 -3.76
C ALA A 138 5.92 -7.09 -2.21
N GLY A 139 4.79 -7.29 -1.54
CA GLY A 139 4.73 -7.56 -0.10
C GLY A 139 5.46 -6.50 0.75
N ASN A 140 6.47 -6.93 1.50
CA ASN A 140 7.24 -6.04 2.39
C ASN A 140 7.99 -4.92 1.65
N ASP A 141 8.39 -5.14 0.39
CA ASP A 141 9.06 -4.11 -0.40
C ASP A 141 8.12 -2.93 -0.66
N THR A 142 6.88 -3.20 -1.02
CA THR A 142 5.86 -2.14 -1.18
C THR A 142 5.62 -1.38 0.13
N VAL A 143 5.63 -2.07 1.26
CA VAL A 143 5.47 -1.45 2.60
C VAL A 143 6.66 -0.54 2.92
N SER A 144 7.88 -0.99 2.64
CA SER A 144 9.11 -0.20 2.83
C SER A 144 9.12 1.04 1.96
N GLN A 145 8.71 0.90 0.70
CA GLN A 145 8.55 2.01 -0.24
C GLN A 145 7.50 3.01 0.24
N ALA A 146 6.33 2.53 0.66
CA ALA A 146 5.27 3.40 1.17
C ALA A 146 5.74 4.22 2.38
N ARG A 147 6.51 3.61 3.28
CA ARG A 147 7.11 4.30 4.42
C ARG A 147 8.06 5.40 3.95
N GLU A 148 9.00 5.08 3.06
CA GLU A 148 9.98 6.04 2.54
C GLU A 148 9.32 7.22 1.82
N PHE A 149 8.34 6.95 0.95
CA PHE A 149 7.58 8.01 0.30
C PHE A 149 6.80 8.86 1.30
N HIS A 150 6.23 8.25 2.34
CA HIS A 150 5.48 8.96 3.35
C HIS A 150 6.35 9.90 4.20
N GLU A 151 7.56 9.46 4.55
CA GLU A 151 8.53 10.26 5.31
C GLU A 151 9.03 11.48 4.53
N HIS A 152 9.25 11.33 3.22
CA HIS A 152 9.81 12.40 2.40
C HIS A 152 8.76 13.34 1.79
N THR A 153 7.64 12.82 1.29
CA THR A 153 6.68 13.61 0.49
C THR A 153 5.27 13.62 1.05
N THR A 154 4.98 12.87 2.10
CA THR A 154 3.63 12.69 2.68
C THR A 154 2.54 12.55 1.62
N PHE A 155 2.10 11.34 1.33
CA PHE A 155 0.95 11.12 0.46
C PHE A 155 -0.37 11.05 1.27
N ASP A 156 -1.50 11.21 0.59
CA ASP A 156 -2.82 11.31 1.23
C ASP A 156 -3.59 9.99 1.20
N GLY A 157 -3.23 9.09 0.29
CA GLY A 157 -3.81 7.76 0.18
C GLY A 157 -3.02 6.86 -0.75
N ALA A 158 -3.34 5.58 -0.76
CA ALA A 158 -2.66 4.58 -1.59
C ALA A 158 -3.62 3.92 -2.59
N ILE A 159 -3.07 3.52 -3.74
CA ILE A 159 -3.69 2.59 -4.68
C ILE A 159 -2.79 1.36 -4.75
N LEU A 160 -3.37 0.19 -4.61
CA LEU A 160 -2.67 -1.08 -4.72
C LEU A 160 -3.03 -1.75 -6.04
N THR A 161 -2.02 -2.03 -6.85
CA THR A 161 -2.17 -2.71 -8.14
C THR A 161 -1.98 -4.21 -7.98
N LYS A 162 -2.41 -4.99 -8.96
CA LYS A 162 -2.28 -6.46 -9.00
C LYS A 162 -2.94 -7.15 -7.80
N SER A 163 -4.00 -6.57 -7.26
CA SER A 163 -4.72 -7.11 -6.10
C SER A 163 -5.52 -8.37 -6.43
N ASP A 164 -5.74 -8.66 -7.71
CA ASP A 164 -6.30 -9.91 -8.21
C ASP A 164 -5.44 -11.13 -7.86
N ALA A 165 -4.12 -10.95 -7.82
CA ALA A 165 -3.18 -12.00 -7.48
C ALA A 165 -2.74 -12.01 -5.99
N ASP A 166 -3.14 -11.01 -5.20
CA ASP A 166 -2.87 -10.93 -3.76
C ASP A 166 -4.04 -11.50 -2.94
N ALA A 167 -3.97 -12.79 -2.63
CA ALA A 167 -5.02 -13.48 -1.86
C ALA A 167 -5.11 -13.03 -0.39
N ARG A 168 -4.03 -12.46 0.18
CA ARG A 168 -3.92 -12.17 1.63
C ARG A 168 -4.13 -10.71 2.00
N GLY A 169 -3.98 -9.79 1.06
CA GLY A 169 -4.14 -8.35 1.31
C GLY A 169 -3.17 -7.75 2.34
N GLY A 170 -2.06 -8.44 2.62
CA GLY A 170 -1.12 -8.04 3.67
C GLY A 170 -0.49 -6.67 3.43
N ALA A 171 -0.20 -6.34 2.17
CA ALA A 171 0.34 -5.04 1.80
C ALA A 171 -0.61 -3.89 2.19
N ALA A 172 -1.91 -4.04 1.94
CA ALA A 172 -2.92 -3.03 2.29
C ALA A 172 -2.95 -2.74 3.79
N LEU A 173 -3.02 -3.78 4.62
CA LEU A 173 -3.03 -3.65 6.08
C LEU A 173 -1.77 -2.98 6.60
N SER A 174 -0.60 -3.41 6.10
CA SER A 174 0.69 -2.90 6.55
C SER A 174 0.90 -1.43 6.17
N ILE A 175 0.51 -1.03 4.95
CA ILE A 175 0.59 0.37 4.52
C ILE A 175 -0.29 1.26 5.41
N VAL A 176 -1.55 0.88 5.63
CA VAL A 176 -2.47 1.63 6.51
C VAL A 176 -1.92 1.71 7.94
N ALA A 177 -1.39 0.60 8.46
CA ALA A 177 -0.84 0.56 9.82
C ALA A 177 0.36 1.50 10.00
N ILE A 178 1.25 1.58 9.00
CA ILE A 178 2.50 2.35 9.07
C ILE A 178 2.27 3.82 8.74
N THR A 179 1.55 4.11 7.64
CA THR A 179 1.39 5.48 7.13
C THR A 179 0.19 6.21 7.70
N LYS A 180 -0.76 5.48 8.30
CA LYS A 180 -2.07 5.99 8.75
C LYS A 180 -2.89 6.61 7.61
N LYS A 181 -2.56 6.28 6.37
CA LYS A 181 -3.26 6.76 5.18
C LYS A 181 -4.14 5.66 4.60
N PRO A 182 -5.33 5.99 4.06
CA PRO A 182 -6.25 4.99 3.54
C PRO A 182 -5.77 4.40 2.21
N VAL A 183 -6.12 3.14 1.95
CA VAL A 183 -6.18 2.61 0.59
C VAL A 183 -7.46 3.16 -0.05
N ILE A 184 -7.33 3.82 -1.21
CA ILE A 184 -8.44 4.49 -1.91
C ILE A 184 -9.06 3.55 -2.95
N CYS A 185 -8.21 2.89 -3.73
CA CYS A 185 -8.60 1.98 -4.80
C CYS A 185 -7.68 0.77 -4.84
N VAL A 186 -8.16 -0.28 -5.50
CA VAL A 186 -7.39 -1.48 -5.85
C VAL A 186 -7.51 -1.75 -7.34
N GLY A 187 -6.39 -2.11 -7.97
CA GLY A 187 -6.34 -2.57 -9.36
C GLY A 187 -6.49 -4.09 -9.39
N THR A 188 -7.49 -4.57 -10.11
CA THR A 188 -7.92 -5.97 -10.11
C THR A 188 -7.71 -6.69 -11.45
N GLY A 189 -6.99 -6.08 -12.38
CA GLY A 189 -6.73 -6.67 -13.69
C GLY A 189 -6.00 -5.71 -14.64
N GLN A 190 -6.14 -5.91 -15.94
CA GLN A 190 -5.41 -5.16 -16.97
C GLN A 190 -6.27 -4.09 -17.68
N ASP A 191 -7.58 -4.26 -17.71
CA ASP A 191 -8.48 -3.37 -18.43
C ASP A 191 -8.66 -2.02 -17.70
N TYR A 192 -9.09 -0.99 -18.44
CA TYR A 192 -9.31 0.33 -17.85
C TYR A 192 -10.40 0.33 -16.77
N ASP A 193 -11.28 -0.67 -16.78
CA ASP A 193 -12.35 -0.83 -15.80
C ASP A 193 -11.91 -1.55 -14.53
N ASP A 194 -10.73 -2.19 -14.55
CA ASP A 194 -10.21 -2.94 -13.42
C ASP A 194 -9.53 -2.01 -12.37
N LEU A 195 -10.26 -0.98 -11.98
CA LEU A 195 -9.92 -0.11 -10.87
C LEU A 195 -11.16 0.07 -9.99
N GLU A 196 -11.15 -0.57 -8.84
CA GLU A 196 -12.26 -0.58 -7.91
C GLU A 196 -11.99 0.32 -6.70
N LEU A 197 -13.03 0.99 -6.19
CA LEU A 197 -12.95 1.69 -4.92
C LEU A 197 -12.72 0.65 -3.80
N PHE A 198 -11.80 0.94 -2.90
CA PHE A 198 -11.51 0.06 -1.78
C PHE A 198 -12.73 -0.03 -0.85
N SER A 199 -13.29 -1.23 -0.68
CA SER A 199 -14.31 -1.55 0.31
C SER A 199 -13.67 -2.31 1.46
N LYS A 200 -13.79 -1.76 2.67
CA LYS A 200 -13.32 -2.40 3.90
C LYS A 200 -14.04 -3.72 4.15
N GLU A 201 -15.34 -3.75 3.90
CA GLU A 201 -16.20 -4.92 4.10
C GLU A 201 -15.79 -6.07 3.17
N ALA A 202 -15.69 -5.79 1.87
CA ALA A 202 -15.24 -6.77 0.88
C ALA A 202 -13.80 -7.25 1.13
N PHE A 203 -12.95 -6.35 1.61
CA PHE A 203 -11.58 -6.69 1.98
C PHE A 203 -11.53 -7.65 3.18
N ILE A 204 -12.29 -7.35 4.25
CA ILE A 204 -12.36 -8.20 5.46
C ILE A 204 -12.93 -9.57 5.10
N GLU A 205 -14.01 -9.62 4.31
CA GLU A 205 -14.61 -10.88 3.86
C GLU A 205 -13.62 -11.74 3.05
N ARG A 206 -12.82 -11.11 2.18
CA ARG A 206 -11.82 -11.81 1.37
C ARG A 206 -10.65 -12.35 2.21
N VAL A 207 -10.18 -11.60 3.20
CA VAL A 207 -8.98 -11.95 3.99
C VAL A 207 -9.31 -12.90 5.14
N PHE A 208 -10.43 -12.71 5.81
CA PHE A 208 -10.81 -13.43 7.03
C PHE A 208 -11.98 -14.39 6.84
N GLY A 209 -12.58 -14.43 5.64
CA GLY A 209 -13.80 -15.18 5.37
C GLY A 209 -15.06 -14.44 5.82
N LYS A 210 -16.22 -15.00 5.48
CA LYS A 210 -17.49 -14.45 5.99
C LYS A 210 -17.50 -14.59 7.50
N PRO A 211 -17.88 -13.54 8.23
CA PRO A 211 -18.10 -13.69 9.68
C PRO A 211 -19.16 -14.79 9.89
N GLU A 212 -18.82 -15.79 10.71
CA GLU A 212 -19.83 -16.73 11.15
C GLU A 212 -20.98 -15.95 11.79
N PRO A 213 -22.25 -16.29 11.50
CA PRO A 213 -23.37 -15.62 12.13
C PRO A 213 -23.16 -15.71 13.65
N THR A 214 -23.12 -14.55 14.29
CA THR A 214 -23.06 -14.49 15.76
C THR A 214 -24.16 -15.41 16.27
N PRO A 215 -23.88 -16.44 17.08
CA PRO A 215 -24.93 -17.28 17.64
C PRO A 215 -25.93 -16.34 18.31
N GLU A 216 -27.20 -16.49 17.97
CA GLU A 216 -28.27 -15.74 18.62
C GLU A 216 -28.10 -15.89 20.13
N PRO A 217 -28.24 -14.85 20.92
CA PRO A 217 -28.14 -14.97 22.37
C PRO A 217 -29.10 -16.07 22.81
N ILE A 218 -28.54 -17.11 23.42
CA ILE A 218 -29.33 -18.20 24.01
C ILE A 218 -30.35 -17.51 24.94
N PRO A 219 -31.66 -17.63 24.70
CA PRO A 219 -32.64 -17.03 25.59
C PRO A 219 -32.32 -17.45 27.03
N GLU A 220 -32.20 -16.48 27.92
CA GLU A 220 -31.98 -16.76 29.34
C GLU A 220 -33.04 -17.75 29.78
N PRO A 221 -32.65 -18.83 30.54
CA PRO A 221 -33.61 -19.78 31.00
C PRO A 221 -34.69 -19.04 31.81
N ILE A 222 -35.94 -19.19 31.37
CA ILE A 222 -37.10 -18.67 32.10
C ILE A 222 -37.00 -19.21 33.53
N PRO A 223 -36.99 -18.35 34.56
CA PRO A 223 -36.95 -18.87 35.94
C PRO A 223 -38.14 -19.75 36.16
N GLU A 224 -37.87 -20.99 36.54
CA GLU A 224 -38.91 -21.95 36.93
C GLU A 224 -39.73 -21.35 38.11
N PRO A 225 -41.07 -21.47 38.10
CA PRO A 225 -41.86 -20.96 39.19
C PRO A 225 -41.42 -21.59 40.51
N ILE A 226 -41.10 -20.73 41.48
CA ILE A 226 -40.71 -21.11 42.83
C ILE A 226 -41.83 -21.99 43.43
N ALA A 227 -41.55 -23.31 43.57
CA ALA A 227 -42.43 -24.22 44.25
C ALA A 227 -42.49 -23.88 45.75
N GLU A 228 -43.71 -23.78 46.30
CA GLU A 228 -43.96 -23.53 47.72
C GLU A 228 -43.23 -24.55 48.59
N PRO A 229 -42.79 -24.21 49.83
CA PRO A 229 -41.98 -25.08 50.66
C PRO A 229 -42.81 -26.25 51.20
N VAL A 230 -42.49 -27.43 50.72
CA VAL A 230 -42.98 -28.68 51.30
C VAL A 230 -42.19 -28.97 52.59
N ILE A 231 -42.91 -29.07 53.71
CA ILE A 231 -42.40 -29.35 55.06
C ILE A 231 -41.60 -30.69 55.07
N ALA A 232 -40.30 -30.56 55.40
CA ALA A 232 -39.37 -31.66 55.45
C ALA A 232 -39.76 -32.75 56.52
N LYS A 233 -39.90 -33.94 56.04
CA LYS A 233 -39.76 -35.14 56.92
C LYS A 233 -38.31 -35.56 56.94
N THR A 234 -37.72 -35.55 58.11
CA THR A 234 -36.38 -36.05 58.42
C THR A 234 -36.24 -37.55 58.03
N TYR A 235 -35.28 -37.80 57.13
CA TYR A 235 -34.75 -39.16 56.94
C TYR A 235 -33.26 -39.10 57.26
N GLU A 236 -32.87 -40.01 58.16
CA GLU A 236 -31.48 -40.29 58.53
C GLU A 236 -30.73 -40.82 57.32
N THR A 237 -29.64 -40.20 56.91
CA THR A 237 -28.78 -40.58 55.79
C THR A 237 -27.62 -41.45 56.38
N GLU A 238 -27.58 -42.69 55.99
CA GLU A 238 -26.39 -43.53 56.13
C GLU A 238 -25.29 -43.04 55.15
N THR A 239 -24.12 -42.84 55.73
CA THR A 239 -22.90 -42.46 54.97
C THR A 239 -22.36 -43.69 54.24
N LYS A 240 -22.31 -43.65 52.91
CA LYS A 240 -21.49 -44.54 52.07
C LYS A 240 -20.12 -43.95 51.81
N PRO A 241 -19.06 -44.77 51.72
CA PRO A 241 -17.68 -44.28 51.63
C PRO A 241 -17.31 -43.79 50.23
N THR A 242 -16.48 -42.76 50.24
CA THR A 242 -15.86 -42.11 49.11
C THR A 242 -15.13 -43.07 48.17
N GLU A 243 -15.52 -43.12 46.90
CA GLU A 243 -14.76 -43.81 45.85
C GLU A 243 -13.41 -43.12 45.63
N LYS A 244 -12.33 -43.89 45.62
CA LYS A 244 -10.97 -43.46 45.33
C LYS A 244 -10.85 -43.12 43.85
N ILE A 245 -10.32 -41.95 43.56
CA ILE A 245 -9.92 -41.52 42.21
C ILE A 245 -8.88 -42.50 41.68
N PRO A 246 -9.02 -43.07 40.46
CA PRO A 246 -8.03 -43.99 39.89
C PRO A 246 -6.66 -43.33 39.70
N ASP A 247 -5.60 -44.06 40.08
CA ASP A 247 -4.19 -43.62 40.04
C ASP A 247 -3.70 -43.16 38.62
N PHE A 248 -4.42 -43.52 37.58
CA PHE A 248 -4.14 -43.13 36.21
C PHE A 248 -4.11 -41.59 35.97
N PHE A 249 -4.92 -40.82 36.70
CA PHE A 249 -4.94 -39.37 36.57
C PHE A 249 -3.77 -38.66 37.26
N LEU A 250 -3.20 -39.27 38.28
CA LEU A 250 -2.05 -38.74 39.02
C LEU A 250 -0.72 -38.97 38.29
N GLU A 251 -0.61 -40.00 37.48
CA GLU A 251 0.58 -40.24 36.64
C GLU A 251 0.67 -39.25 35.46
N LYS A 252 -0.47 -38.95 34.85
CA LYS A 252 -0.52 -38.03 33.70
C LYS A 252 -0.20 -36.57 34.06
N GLU A 253 -0.52 -36.18 35.29
CA GLU A 253 -0.18 -34.81 35.77
C GLU A 253 1.32 -34.69 36.13
N LYS A 254 1.97 -35.78 36.50
CA LYS A 254 3.42 -35.82 36.73
C LYS A 254 4.23 -35.81 35.43
N GLU A 255 3.75 -36.46 34.36
CA GLU A 255 4.38 -36.43 33.04
C GLU A 255 4.32 -35.05 32.39
N LEU A 256 3.21 -34.31 32.51
CA LEU A 256 3.04 -32.96 32.00
C LEU A 256 3.90 -31.93 32.75
N ARG A 257 4.20 -32.11 34.00
CA ARG A 257 5.09 -31.23 34.78
C ARG A 257 6.58 -31.45 34.50
N SER A 258 6.98 -32.62 34.01
CA SER A 258 8.38 -32.92 33.67
C SER A 258 8.81 -32.35 32.29
N GLN A 259 7.85 -31.96 31.43
CA GLN A 259 8.11 -31.39 30.10
C GLN A 259 8.16 -29.86 30.07
N SER A 260 7.95 -29.18 31.18
CA SER A 260 7.98 -27.71 31.27
C SER A 260 9.12 -27.17 32.14
N GLN A 261 10.35 -27.55 31.81
CA GLN A 261 11.52 -26.75 32.25
C GLN A 261 12.10 -25.97 31.09
N PRO A 262 12.32 -24.66 31.23
CA PRO A 262 12.93 -23.84 30.16
C PRO A 262 14.41 -24.16 30.11
N GLU A 263 14.87 -24.62 28.94
CA GLU A 263 16.28 -24.67 28.61
C GLU A 263 16.87 -23.23 28.64
N SER A 264 17.88 -23.05 29.45
CA SER A 264 18.69 -21.84 29.51
C SER A 264 19.43 -21.66 28.17
N VAL A 265 19.07 -20.62 27.43
CA VAL A 265 19.78 -20.19 26.22
C VAL A 265 21.13 -19.62 26.63
N ALA A 266 22.19 -20.41 26.49
CA ALA A 266 23.56 -19.96 26.57
C ALA A 266 23.85 -19.02 25.39
N ALA A 267 24.26 -17.81 25.70
CA ALA A 267 24.73 -16.81 24.74
C ALA A 267 25.92 -17.36 23.94
N LYS A 268 25.74 -17.62 22.65
CA LYS A 268 26.84 -17.83 21.71
C LYS A 268 27.30 -16.47 21.21
N THR A 269 28.45 -16.06 21.68
CA THR A 269 29.28 -14.99 21.11
C THR A 269 29.67 -15.41 19.69
N TYR A 270 29.23 -14.63 18.69
CA TYR A 270 29.73 -14.73 17.32
C TYR A 270 31.03 -13.92 17.23
N GLU A 271 32.14 -14.60 17.12
CA GLU A 271 33.40 -14.03 16.65
C GLU A 271 33.24 -13.71 15.16
N THR A 272 33.43 -12.45 14.81
CA THR A 272 33.48 -11.96 13.42
C THR A 272 34.81 -12.36 12.81
N GLU A 273 34.84 -13.42 12.03
CA GLU A 273 35.93 -13.69 11.10
C GLU A 273 35.88 -12.69 9.93
N THR A 274 36.84 -11.79 9.90
CA THR A 274 37.12 -10.93 8.75
C THR A 274 37.70 -11.76 7.62
N LYS A 275 36.92 -11.94 6.52
CA LYS A 275 37.43 -12.46 5.26
C LYS A 275 38.34 -11.43 4.58
N PRO A 276 39.44 -11.84 3.93
CA PRO A 276 40.33 -10.93 3.26
C PRO A 276 39.69 -10.34 1.99
N THR A 277 39.97 -9.05 1.79
CA THR A 277 39.59 -8.24 0.62
C THR A 277 40.06 -8.92 -0.68
N GLU A 278 39.11 -9.29 -1.53
CA GLU A 278 39.40 -9.66 -2.92
C GLU A 278 39.97 -8.44 -3.68
N LYS A 279 41.09 -8.62 -4.33
CA LYS A 279 41.73 -7.62 -5.20
C LYS A 279 40.82 -7.36 -6.41
N ILE A 280 40.52 -6.10 -6.64
CA ILE A 280 39.85 -5.60 -7.85
C ILE A 280 40.74 -5.96 -9.05
N PRO A 281 40.18 -6.57 -10.12
CA PRO A 281 40.94 -6.89 -11.34
C PRO A 281 41.44 -5.61 -12.03
N ASP A 282 42.70 -5.62 -12.48
CA ASP A 282 43.39 -4.48 -13.11
C ASP A 282 42.69 -3.90 -14.37
N PHE A 283 41.73 -4.58 -14.93
CA PHE A 283 40.95 -4.13 -16.08
C PHE A 283 40.15 -2.83 -15.85
N PHE A 284 39.80 -2.50 -14.60
CA PHE A 284 39.07 -1.26 -14.28
C PHE A 284 39.97 -0.02 -14.12
N LEU A 285 41.25 -0.21 -13.88
CA LEU A 285 42.23 0.89 -13.70
C LEU A 285 42.75 1.48 -15.03
N GLU A 286 42.66 0.73 -16.13
CA GLU A 286 43.07 1.23 -17.45
C GLU A 286 42.00 2.14 -18.08
N LYS A 287 40.74 1.95 -17.80
CA LYS A 287 39.64 2.74 -18.41
C LYS A 287 39.48 4.13 -17.82
N GLU A 288 39.95 4.41 -16.61
CA GLU A 288 39.95 5.76 -16.02
C GLU A 288 41.03 6.67 -16.59
N LYS A 289 42.11 6.12 -17.15
CA LYS A 289 43.17 6.92 -17.78
C LYS A 289 42.86 7.39 -19.20
N GLU A 290 41.92 6.73 -19.89
CA GLU A 290 41.48 7.15 -21.24
C GLU A 290 40.41 8.27 -21.22
N LEU A 291 39.77 8.56 -20.08
CA LEU A 291 38.67 9.54 -19.98
C LEU A 291 39.09 10.96 -19.56
N HIS A 292 40.36 11.17 -19.19
CA HIS A 292 40.88 12.51 -18.87
C HIS A 292 42.30 12.73 -19.46
N PRO A 293 42.43 13.05 -20.75
CA PRO A 293 43.64 13.71 -21.24
C PRO A 293 43.48 15.22 -21.11
N GLN A 294 44.47 15.83 -20.43
CA GLN A 294 44.76 17.28 -20.40
C GLN A 294 44.11 18.11 -19.29
N ALA A 295 44.89 18.26 -18.24
CA ALA A 295 44.99 19.49 -17.47
C ALA A 295 46.35 19.55 -16.79
N GLU A 296 47.43 19.74 -17.64
CA GLU A 296 48.72 20.28 -17.22
C GLU A 296 49.31 21.01 -18.40
N SER A 297 49.19 22.34 -18.38
CA SER A 297 50.13 23.38 -18.84
C SER A 297 49.37 24.70 -19.06
N GLU A 298 49.37 25.56 -18.13
CA GLU A 298 49.95 26.93 -18.11
C GLU A 298 49.57 27.59 -16.77
#